data_fdd288451462caee37b8f1fe6d3ad031
#
_entry.id   fdd288451462caee37b8f1fe6d3ad031
#
_cell.length_a   1.000
_cell.length_b   1.000
_cell.length_c   1.000
_cell.angle_alpha   90.00
_cell.angle_beta   90.00
_cell.angle_gamma   90.00
#
_symmetry.space_group_name_H-M   'P 1'
#
loop_
_entity.id
_entity.type
_entity.pdbx_description
1 polymer ?
#
loop_
_entity_poly.entity_id
_entity_poly.type
_entity_poly.pdbx_seq_one_letter_code
_entity_poly.pdbx_strand_id
1 'polypeptide(L)'
;MRNSQDTMTIQSTPVGGQDPAQGSGESARDRLLDAGTRLFCRYGINATGVDAIVSEAGTAKTTLYKIFGSKEGLVEAVLEGEGRRWRDWFISSIDEGGPGPRPKLDRIFPVIKTWFADERFYGCPFINAVGEHDKNDDRMRTIAIGHKKIVLRHIEKLADQAGAADPAGLAHQIGLLIDGAIIAAMVTRDCAVADAAEIAARTLLDNHTRPVRKKAKPLMTA
;
A
#
# COMPACT_ATOMS: atom_id res chain seq x y z
N MET A 1 -12.49 -34.69 -19.54
CA MET A 1 -11.94 -34.07 -18.34
C MET A 1 -11.55 -32.64 -18.71
N ARG A 2 -12.38 -31.68 -18.36
CA ARG A 2 -12.15 -30.25 -18.67
C ARG A 2 -11.55 -29.61 -17.43
N ASN A 3 -10.29 -29.14 -17.55
CA ASN A 3 -9.63 -28.33 -16.54
C ASN A 3 -10.12 -26.88 -16.71
N SER A 4 -11.04 -26.46 -15.87
CA SER A 4 -11.38 -25.04 -15.72
C SER A 4 -10.31 -24.39 -14.87
N GLN A 5 -9.35 -23.73 -15.51
CA GLN A 5 -8.49 -22.76 -14.85
C GLN A 5 -9.31 -21.46 -14.79
N ASP A 6 -9.94 -21.21 -13.64
CA ASP A 6 -10.48 -19.90 -13.32
C ASP A 6 -9.30 -18.94 -13.10
N THR A 7 -8.93 -18.27 -14.19
CA THR A 7 -7.97 -17.15 -14.14
C THR A 7 -8.70 -15.96 -13.54
N MET A 8 -8.55 -15.80 -12.24
CA MET A 8 -9.12 -14.70 -11.48
C MET A 8 -8.42 -13.40 -11.90
N THR A 9 -9.07 -12.60 -12.71
CA THR A 9 -8.57 -11.31 -13.19
C THR A 9 -8.55 -10.33 -12.01
N ILE A 10 -7.36 -10.07 -11.48
CA ILE A 10 -7.16 -8.99 -10.48
C ILE A 10 -7.08 -7.69 -11.26
N GLN A 11 -7.95 -6.72 -10.93
CA GLN A 11 -7.96 -5.42 -11.58
C GLN A 11 -6.61 -4.70 -11.35
N SER A 12 -6.12 -4.04 -12.42
CA SER A 12 -4.83 -3.33 -12.39
C SER A 12 -4.77 -2.25 -11.31
N THR A 13 -3.59 -2.07 -10.77
CA THR A 13 -3.24 -1.16 -9.67
C THR A 13 -3.57 0.30 -10.01
N PRO A 14 -4.21 1.07 -9.12
CA PRO A 14 -4.37 2.51 -9.30
C PRO A 14 -3.11 3.27 -8.89
N VAL A 15 -2.02 3.12 -9.66
CA VAL A 15 -0.90 4.04 -9.56
C VAL A 15 -1.12 5.12 -10.60
N GLY A 16 -1.40 6.32 -10.14
CA GLY A 16 -1.64 7.58 -10.81
C GLY A 16 -1.55 7.62 -12.33
N GLY A 17 -2.67 7.89 -12.97
CA GLY A 17 -2.75 8.25 -14.37
C GLY A 17 -3.94 7.64 -15.07
N GLN A 18 -5.03 8.39 -15.17
CA GLN A 18 -6.00 8.16 -16.24
C GLN A 18 -5.34 8.52 -17.56
N ASP A 19 -5.64 7.75 -18.63
CA ASP A 19 -5.22 8.05 -19.99
C ASP A 19 -5.58 9.50 -20.38
N PRO A 20 -4.75 10.20 -21.18
CA PRO A 20 -4.96 11.59 -21.57
C PRO A 20 -6.00 11.73 -22.70
N ALA A 21 -7.20 11.18 -22.53
CA ALA A 21 -8.27 11.30 -23.49
C ALA A 21 -9.64 11.37 -22.84
N GLN A 22 -9.94 12.47 -22.12
CA GLN A 22 -11.29 13.01 -22.04
C GLN A 22 -11.20 14.46 -21.54
N GLY A 23 -11.30 15.41 -22.48
CA GLY A 23 -11.42 16.83 -22.19
C GLY A 23 -12.77 17.13 -21.55
N SER A 24 -12.77 17.40 -20.25
CA SER A 24 -13.77 18.17 -19.55
C SER A 24 -13.21 18.61 -18.19
N GLY A 25 -12.74 19.86 -18.11
CA GLY A 25 -12.79 20.60 -16.87
C GLY A 25 -11.89 20.19 -15.71
N GLU A 26 -10.78 19.44 -15.94
CA GLU A 26 -9.86 19.10 -14.84
C GLU A 26 -9.31 20.38 -14.21
N SER A 27 -9.48 20.51 -12.90
CA SER A 27 -9.08 21.71 -12.19
C SER A 27 -7.55 21.86 -12.19
N ALA A 28 -7.05 23.09 -12.08
CA ALA A 28 -5.59 23.31 -11.95
C ALA A 28 -5.03 22.55 -10.72
N ARG A 29 -5.84 22.32 -9.69
CA ARG A 29 -5.47 21.54 -8.52
C ARG A 29 -5.23 20.07 -8.88
N ASP A 30 -6.12 19.48 -9.66
CA ASP A 30 -6.04 18.07 -10.04
C ASP A 30 -4.84 17.83 -10.97
N ARG A 31 -4.62 18.70 -11.96
CA ARG A 31 -3.44 18.63 -12.83
C ARG A 31 -2.12 18.75 -12.06
N LEU A 32 -2.07 19.62 -11.04
CA LEU A 32 -0.89 19.74 -10.17
C LEU A 32 -0.67 18.50 -9.29
N LEU A 33 -1.73 17.90 -8.78
CA LEU A 33 -1.65 16.66 -8.02
C LEU A 33 -1.16 15.51 -8.90
N ASP A 34 -1.69 15.37 -10.11
CA ASP A 34 -1.28 14.31 -11.03
C ASP A 34 0.15 14.47 -11.52
N ALA A 35 0.55 15.70 -11.87
CA ALA A 35 1.94 16.01 -12.21
C ALA A 35 2.88 15.73 -11.03
N GLY A 36 2.51 16.17 -9.82
CA GLY A 36 3.26 15.90 -8.60
C GLY A 36 3.40 14.41 -8.34
N THR A 37 2.31 13.66 -8.44
CA THR A 37 2.32 12.19 -8.27
C THR A 37 3.32 11.54 -9.24
N ARG A 38 3.21 11.81 -10.54
CA ARG A 38 4.09 11.21 -11.55
C ARG A 38 5.56 11.54 -11.31
N LEU A 39 5.85 12.82 -11.05
CA LEU A 39 7.22 13.28 -10.91
C LEU A 39 7.85 12.82 -9.58
N PHE A 40 7.13 12.90 -8.47
CA PHE A 40 7.66 12.47 -7.16
C PHE A 40 7.88 10.96 -7.09
N CYS A 41 6.96 10.16 -7.63
CA CYS A 41 7.15 8.71 -7.66
C CYS A 41 8.34 8.30 -8.53
N ARG A 42 8.51 8.95 -9.70
CA ARG A 42 9.55 8.56 -10.65
C ARG A 42 10.94 9.09 -10.31
N TYR A 43 11.04 10.35 -9.89
CA TYR A 43 12.32 11.05 -9.73
C TYR A 43 12.67 11.35 -8.26
N GLY A 44 11.71 11.17 -7.35
CA GLY A 44 11.85 11.58 -5.95
C GLY A 44 11.41 13.03 -5.71
N ILE A 45 11.12 13.32 -4.45
CA ILE A 45 10.61 14.63 -4.01
C ILE A 45 11.71 15.70 -4.15
N ASN A 46 12.93 15.39 -3.70
CA ASN A 46 14.02 16.35 -3.67
C ASN A 46 14.55 16.71 -5.06
N ALA A 47 14.58 15.74 -5.99
CA ALA A 47 15.01 15.94 -7.35
C ALA A 47 13.96 16.67 -8.22
N THR A 48 12.71 16.74 -7.77
CA THR A 48 11.62 17.37 -8.51
C THR A 48 11.45 18.83 -8.14
N GLY A 49 11.81 19.74 -9.04
CA GLY A 49 11.63 21.19 -8.87
C GLY A 49 10.20 21.66 -9.17
N VAL A 50 9.80 22.80 -8.57
CA VAL A 50 8.48 23.42 -8.83
C VAL A 50 8.28 23.73 -10.31
N ASP A 51 9.34 24.13 -11.02
CA ASP A 51 9.28 24.43 -12.46
C ASP A 51 8.86 23.22 -13.30
N ALA A 52 9.40 22.05 -12.98
CA ALA A 52 9.03 20.82 -13.67
C ALA A 52 7.55 20.48 -13.40
N ILE A 53 7.08 20.65 -12.16
CA ILE A 53 5.70 20.35 -11.77
C ILE A 53 4.71 21.25 -12.51
N VAL A 54 4.93 22.57 -12.51
CA VAL A 54 3.99 23.50 -13.15
C VAL A 54 4.03 23.38 -14.68
N SER A 55 5.18 23.07 -15.25
CA SER A 55 5.32 22.78 -16.69
C SER A 55 4.51 21.54 -17.08
N GLU A 56 4.66 20.44 -16.32
CA GLU A 56 3.95 19.18 -16.51
C GLU A 56 2.44 19.35 -16.34
N ALA A 57 2.02 20.18 -15.37
CA ALA A 57 0.62 20.45 -15.07
C ALA A 57 -0.03 21.50 -16.01
N GLY A 58 0.75 22.15 -16.88
CA GLY A 58 0.25 23.25 -17.72
C GLY A 58 -0.31 24.40 -16.89
N THR A 59 0.37 24.80 -15.79
CA THR A 59 -0.06 25.89 -14.92
C THR A 59 1.09 26.86 -14.63
N ALA A 60 0.78 27.92 -13.83
CA ALA A 60 1.80 28.87 -13.38
C ALA A 60 2.25 28.57 -11.94
N LYS A 61 3.50 28.95 -11.57
CA LYS A 61 3.99 28.87 -10.19
C LYS A 61 3.07 29.53 -9.17
N THR A 62 2.53 30.70 -9.52
CA THR A 62 1.59 31.44 -8.66
C THR A 62 0.34 30.62 -8.35
N THR A 63 -0.13 29.79 -9.28
CA THR A 63 -1.28 28.91 -9.10
C THR A 63 -0.94 27.80 -8.08
N LEU A 64 0.25 27.17 -8.19
CA LEU A 64 0.71 26.16 -7.24
C LEU A 64 0.77 26.72 -5.83
N TYR A 65 1.43 27.86 -5.64
CA TYR A 65 1.57 28.49 -4.32
C TYR A 65 0.22 28.97 -3.76
N LYS A 66 -0.70 29.44 -4.62
CA LYS A 66 -2.05 29.84 -4.20
C LYS A 66 -2.87 28.66 -3.67
N ILE A 67 -2.68 27.46 -4.27
CA ILE A 67 -3.48 26.26 -3.94
C ILE A 67 -2.87 25.50 -2.77
N PHE A 68 -1.55 25.31 -2.77
CA PHE A 68 -0.86 24.42 -1.82
C PHE A 68 0.06 25.16 -0.81
N GLY A 69 0.28 26.46 -0.98
CA GLY A 69 1.15 27.27 -0.11
C GLY A 69 2.64 27.05 -0.38
N SER A 70 3.07 25.82 -0.56
CA SER A 70 4.46 25.44 -0.79
C SER A 70 4.58 24.15 -1.59
N LYS A 71 5.80 23.76 -1.96
CA LYS A 71 6.08 22.43 -2.55
C LYS A 71 5.75 21.32 -1.55
N GLU A 72 6.08 21.52 -0.29
CA GLU A 72 5.79 20.59 0.81
C GLU A 72 4.28 20.39 0.96
N GLY A 73 3.47 21.44 0.89
CA GLY A 73 2.01 21.33 0.91
C GLY A 73 1.45 20.54 -0.29
N LEU A 74 2.07 20.66 -1.48
CA LEU A 74 1.74 19.80 -2.61
C LEU A 74 2.15 18.34 -2.33
N VAL A 75 3.34 18.09 -1.77
CA VAL A 75 3.79 16.73 -1.39
C VAL A 75 2.81 16.08 -0.41
N GLU A 76 2.39 16.80 0.63
CA GLU A 76 1.41 16.32 1.59
C GLU A 76 0.09 15.93 0.90
N ALA A 77 -0.42 16.80 0.04
CA ALA A 77 -1.67 16.55 -0.69
C ALA A 77 -1.56 15.36 -1.66
N VAL A 78 -0.41 15.18 -2.32
CA VAL A 78 -0.12 14.01 -3.17
C VAL A 78 -0.10 12.74 -2.33
N LEU A 79 0.64 12.71 -1.22
CA LEU A 79 0.72 11.53 -0.34
C LEU A 79 -0.65 11.13 0.22
N GLU A 80 -1.46 12.11 0.64
CA GLU A 80 -2.81 11.84 1.12
C GLU A 80 -3.70 11.24 0.02
N GLY A 81 -3.64 11.79 -1.19
CA GLY A 81 -4.39 11.30 -2.36
C GLY A 81 -3.98 9.88 -2.74
N GLU A 82 -2.67 9.65 -2.93
CA GLU A 82 -2.11 8.33 -3.24
C GLU A 82 -2.44 7.31 -2.14
N GLY A 83 -2.32 7.72 -0.88
CA GLY A 83 -2.65 6.85 0.23
C GLY A 83 -4.10 6.41 0.25
N ARG A 84 -5.05 7.30 -0.07
CA ARG A 84 -6.46 6.92 -0.19
C ARG A 84 -6.65 5.92 -1.32
N ARG A 85 -6.21 6.25 -2.54
CA ARG A 85 -6.37 5.40 -3.74
C ARG A 85 -5.77 4.00 -3.52
N TRP A 86 -4.55 3.94 -2.99
CA TRP A 86 -3.88 2.67 -2.74
C TRP A 86 -4.60 1.84 -1.67
N ARG A 87 -5.04 2.45 -0.57
CA ARG A 87 -5.77 1.73 0.49
C ARG A 87 -7.11 1.20 -0.01
N ASP A 88 -7.85 2.01 -0.75
CA ASP A 88 -9.16 1.60 -1.28
C ASP A 88 -8.99 0.42 -2.25
N TRP A 89 -8.01 0.50 -3.14
CA TRP A 89 -7.66 -0.60 -4.03
C TRP A 89 -7.19 -1.85 -3.25
N PHE A 90 -6.25 -1.71 -2.32
CA PHE A 90 -5.69 -2.82 -1.57
C PHE A 90 -6.75 -3.53 -0.73
N ILE A 91 -7.56 -2.77 0.03
CA ILE A 91 -8.62 -3.31 0.88
C ILE A 91 -9.70 -4.00 0.04
N SER A 92 -10.18 -3.37 -1.04
CA SER A 92 -11.17 -4.00 -1.92
C SER A 92 -10.61 -5.27 -2.57
N SER A 93 -9.36 -5.24 -3.05
CA SER A 93 -8.73 -6.40 -3.68
C SER A 93 -8.55 -7.59 -2.73
N ILE A 94 -8.19 -7.37 -1.47
CA ILE A 94 -8.10 -8.48 -0.51
C ILE A 94 -9.50 -8.96 -0.07
N ASP A 95 -10.49 -8.07 0.01
CA ASP A 95 -11.86 -8.42 0.39
C ASP A 95 -12.57 -9.28 -0.67
N GLU A 96 -12.14 -9.26 -1.91
CA GLU A 96 -12.57 -10.19 -2.98
C GLU A 96 -12.10 -11.64 -2.77
N GLY A 97 -11.26 -11.92 -1.79
CA GLY A 97 -10.73 -13.26 -1.47
C GLY A 97 -11.77 -14.29 -1.07
N GLY A 98 -13.05 -13.90 -0.98
CA GLY A 98 -14.16 -14.78 -0.69
C GLY A 98 -14.74 -14.63 0.73
N PRO A 99 -15.74 -15.45 1.09
CA PRO A 99 -16.38 -15.37 2.39
C PRO A 99 -15.42 -15.85 3.48
N GLY A 100 -15.20 -15.01 4.46
CA GLY A 100 -14.39 -15.33 5.64
C GLY A 100 -13.04 -14.62 5.68
N PRO A 101 -12.47 -14.49 6.88
CA PRO A 101 -11.28 -13.66 7.10
C PRO A 101 -9.99 -14.34 6.60
N ARG A 102 -9.86 -15.66 6.70
CA ARG A 102 -8.62 -16.37 6.33
C ARG A 102 -8.31 -16.27 4.84
N PRO A 103 -9.23 -16.52 3.88
CA PRO A 103 -8.98 -16.30 2.46
C PRO A 103 -8.57 -14.86 2.12
N LYS A 104 -9.11 -13.87 2.82
CA LYS A 104 -8.75 -12.46 2.65
C LYS A 104 -7.31 -12.18 3.12
N LEU A 105 -6.92 -12.73 4.27
CA LEU A 105 -5.54 -12.62 4.78
C LEU A 105 -4.55 -13.34 3.85
N ASP A 106 -4.88 -14.51 3.34
CA ASP A 106 -4.05 -15.25 2.38
C ASP A 106 -3.87 -14.50 1.04
N ARG A 107 -4.78 -13.58 0.70
CA ARG A 107 -4.74 -12.79 -0.53
C ARG A 107 -3.83 -11.54 -0.46
N ILE A 108 -3.35 -11.15 0.72
CA ILE A 108 -2.53 -9.94 0.90
C ILE A 108 -1.33 -9.90 -0.04
N PHE A 109 -0.50 -10.92 -0.06
CA PHE A 109 0.72 -10.94 -0.86
C PHE A 109 0.49 -11.19 -2.36
N PRO A 110 -0.46 -12.04 -2.79
CA PRO A 110 -0.91 -12.08 -4.17
C PRO A 110 -1.35 -10.72 -4.72
N VAL A 111 -2.11 -9.93 -3.95
CA VAL A 111 -2.51 -8.57 -4.33
C VAL A 111 -1.29 -7.64 -4.41
N ILE A 112 -0.40 -7.66 -3.42
CA ILE A 112 0.83 -6.86 -3.44
C ILE A 112 1.73 -7.23 -4.62
N LYS A 113 1.80 -8.50 -4.99
CA LYS A 113 2.55 -8.95 -6.16
C LYS A 113 2.07 -8.28 -7.45
N THR A 114 0.76 -8.08 -7.62
CA THR A 114 0.25 -7.36 -8.80
C THR A 114 0.68 -5.90 -8.83
N TRP A 115 0.78 -5.26 -7.66
CA TRP A 115 1.31 -3.90 -7.55
C TRP A 115 2.80 -3.85 -7.90
N PHE A 116 3.60 -4.82 -7.45
CA PHE A 116 5.03 -4.89 -7.79
C PHE A 116 5.27 -5.14 -9.28
N ALA A 117 4.34 -5.79 -9.97
CA ALA A 117 4.40 -6.05 -11.40
C ALA A 117 3.99 -4.85 -12.28
N ASP A 118 3.44 -3.78 -11.69
CA ASP A 118 3.09 -2.56 -12.43
C ASP A 118 4.37 -1.82 -12.86
N GLU A 119 4.48 -1.44 -14.12
CA GLU A 119 5.63 -0.70 -14.67
C GLU A 119 5.89 0.63 -13.95
N ARG A 120 4.88 1.17 -13.27
CA ARG A 120 4.94 2.40 -12.46
C ARG A 120 5.23 2.14 -10.99
N PHE A 121 5.62 0.92 -10.63
CA PHE A 121 6.05 0.62 -9.27
C PHE A 121 7.44 1.19 -9.01
N TYR A 122 7.50 2.25 -8.21
CA TYR A 122 8.72 2.92 -7.76
C TYR A 122 8.93 2.80 -6.23
N GLY A 123 8.31 1.79 -5.60
CA GLY A 123 8.32 1.63 -4.15
C GLY A 123 7.14 2.32 -3.46
N CYS A 124 7.20 2.37 -2.14
CA CYS A 124 6.18 3.04 -1.34
C CYS A 124 6.45 4.54 -1.25
N PRO A 125 5.55 5.42 -1.74
CA PRO A 125 5.75 6.86 -1.73
C PRO A 125 5.95 7.42 -0.31
N PHE A 126 5.36 6.80 0.71
CA PHE A 126 5.52 7.22 2.11
C PHE A 126 6.91 6.88 2.65
N ILE A 127 7.44 5.69 2.35
CA ILE A 127 8.80 5.31 2.75
C ILE A 127 9.80 6.23 2.07
N ASN A 128 9.62 6.50 0.77
CA ASN A 128 10.48 7.40 0.01
C ASN A 128 10.42 8.83 0.58
N ALA A 129 9.23 9.37 0.84
CA ALA A 129 9.07 10.70 1.42
C ALA A 129 9.75 10.84 2.78
N VAL A 130 9.59 9.87 3.69
CA VAL A 130 10.29 9.86 4.99
C VAL A 130 11.80 9.71 4.80
N GLY A 131 12.24 8.94 3.79
CA GLY A 131 13.66 8.77 3.45
C GLY A 131 14.32 10.06 2.97
N GLU A 132 13.61 10.83 2.15
CA GLU A 132 14.12 12.06 1.51
C GLU A 132 13.96 13.32 2.36
N HIS A 133 13.09 13.31 3.37
CA HIS A 133 12.77 14.49 4.17
C HIS A 133 13.78 14.70 5.33
N ASP A 134 13.83 15.94 5.85
CA ASP A 134 14.62 16.25 7.06
C ASP A 134 14.17 15.35 8.22
N LYS A 135 15.14 14.70 8.87
CA LYS A 135 14.88 13.75 9.96
C LYS A 135 14.31 14.41 11.23
N ASN A 136 14.46 15.73 11.36
CA ASN A 136 13.89 16.52 12.43
C ASN A 136 12.48 17.06 12.12
N ASP A 137 12.00 16.92 10.89
CA ASP A 137 10.65 17.29 10.49
C ASP A 137 9.73 16.05 10.50
N ASP A 138 8.76 16.05 11.41
CA ASP A 138 7.85 14.93 11.61
C ASP A 138 6.66 14.90 10.66
N ARG A 139 6.48 15.88 9.76
CA ARG A 139 5.31 15.98 8.89
C ARG A 139 5.13 14.73 8.02
N MET A 140 6.14 14.37 7.24
CA MET A 140 6.06 13.19 6.36
C MET A 140 5.92 11.89 7.16
N ARG A 141 6.60 11.82 8.32
CA ARG A 141 6.47 10.68 9.24
C ARG A 141 5.05 10.55 9.79
N THR A 142 4.42 11.66 10.17
CA THR A 142 3.03 11.67 10.67
C THR A 142 2.05 11.17 9.62
N ILE A 143 2.19 11.63 8.36
CA ILE A 143 1.35 11.19 7.24
C ILE A 143 1.56 9.69 6.98
N ALA A 144 2.81 9.23 6.95
CA ALA A 144 3.16 7.82 6.74
C ALA A 144 2.60 6.91 7.85
N ILE A 145 2.71 7.32 9.11
CA ILE A 145 2.13 6.61 10.26
C ILE A 145 0.61 6.53 10.13
N GLY A 146 -0.04 7.63 9.76
CA GLY A 146 -1.49 7.68 9.53
C GLY A 146 -1.95 6.68 8.46
N HIS A 147 -1.25 6.64 7.33
CA HIS A 147 -1.50 5.67 6.26
C HIS A 147 -1.35 4.22 6.75
N LYS A 148 -0.21 3.89 7.36
CA LYS A 148 0.07 2.55 7.87
C LYS A 148 -0.93 2.08 8.93
N LYS A 149 -1.33 2.96 9.85
CA LYS A 149 -2.34 2.63 10.86
C LYS A 149 -3.67 2.16 10.27
N ILE A 150 -4.10 2.72 9.15
CA ILE A 150 -5.36 2.32 8.51
C ILE A 150 -5.24 0.91 7.94
N VAL A 151 -4.12 0.63 7.25
CA VAL A 151 -3.85 -0.70 6.68
C VAL A 151 -3.75 -1.76 7.78
N LEU A 152 -2.94 -1.49 8.81
CA LEU A 152 -2.76 -2.42 9.94
C LEU A 152 -4.08 -2.71 10.66
N ARG A 153 -4.92 -1.70 10.90
CA ARG A 153 -6.24 -1.91 11.51
C ARG A 153 -7.16 -2.81 10.69
N HIS A 154 -7.09 -2.73 9.37
CA HIS A 154 -7.87 -3.63 8.52
C HIS A 154 -7.38 -5.08 8.64
N ILE A 155 -6.05 -5.29 8.61
CA ILE A 155 -5.43 -6.61 8.81
C ILE A 155 -5.74 -7.16 10.21
N GLU A 156 -5.62 -6.33 11.25
CA GLU A 156 -5.95 -6.68 12.64
C GLU A 156 -7.40 -7.15 12.78
N LYS A 157 -8.35 -6.41 12.18
CA LYS A 157 -9.76 -6.81 12.15
C LYS A 157 -9.97 -8.18 11.50
N LEU A 158 -9.30 -8.45 10.38
CA LEU A 158 -9.36 -9.76 9.73
C LEU A 158 -8.72 -10.86 10.59
N ALA A 159 -7.60 -10.56 11.25
CA ALA A 159 -6.92 -11.49 12.16
C ALA A 159 -7.79 -11.84 13.38
N ASP A 160 -8.47 -10.85 13.96
CA ASP A 160 -9.44 -11.06 15.06
C ASP A 160 -10.60 -11.96 14.61
N GLN A 161 -11.20 -11.66 13.46
CA GLN A 161 -12.25 -12.48 12.87
C GLN A 161 -11.80 -13.91 12.53
N ALA A 162 -10.51 -14.10 12.22
CA ALA A 162 -9.91 -15.41 12.00
C ALA A 162 -9.60 -16.17 13.30
N GLY A 163 -9.84 -15.56 14.45
CA GLY A 163 -9.61 -16.17 15.77
C GLY A 163 -8.14 -16.15 16.20
N ALA A 164 -7.34 -15.19 15.75
CA ALA A 164 -5.98 -15.03 16.21
C ALA A 164 -5.92 -14.74 17.71
N ALA A 165 -4.97 -15.36 18.41
CA ALA A 165 -4.80 -15.14 19.86
C ALA A 165 -4.26 -13.73 20.18
N ASP A 166 -3.46 -13.14 19.24
CA ASP A 166 -2.96 -11.78 19.30
C ASP A 166 -3.13 -11.12 17.90
N PRO A 167 -4.33 -10.56 17.61
CA PRO A 167 -4.60 -9.95 16.30
C PRO A 167 -3.69 -8.76 15.97
N ALA A 168 -3.40 -7.93 16.98
CA ALA A 168 -2.56 -6.75 16.80
C ALA A 168 -1.10 -7.14 16.52
N GLY A 169 -0.55 -8.10 17.27
CA GLY A 169 0.80 -8.63 17.04
C GLY A 169 0.93 -9.28 15.65
N LEU A 170 -0.07 -10.08 15.25
CA LEU A 170 -0.10 -10.69 13.92
C LEU A 170 -0.17 -9.63 12.81
N ALA A 171 -1.00 -8.60 12.96
CA ALA A 171 -1.08 -7.52 12.00
C ALA A 171 0.25 -6.76 11.86
N HIS A 172 0.95 -6.51 12.97
CA HIS A 172 2.29 -5.91 12.93
C HIS A 172 3.32 -6.78 12.20
N GLN A 173 3.33 -8.10 12.46
CA GLN A 173 4.23 -9.03 11.77
C GLN A 173 3.98 -9.07 10.26
N ILE A 174 2.70 -9.12 9.85
CA ILE A 174 2.31 -9.05 8.43
C ILE A 174 2.73 -7.69 7.84
N GLY A 175 2.53 -6.60 8.58
CA GLY A 175 2.96 -5.26 8.17
C GLY A 175 4.47 -5.16 7.92
N LEU A 176 5.29 -5.76 8.78
CA LEU A 176 6.75 -5.83 8.58
C LEU A 176 7.13 -6.64 7.34
N LEU A 177 6.41 -7.75 7.06
CA LEU A 177 6.62 -8.51 5.82
C LEU A 177 6.23 -7.69 4.58
N ILE A 178 5.14 -6.92 4.64
CA ILE A 178 4.74 -6.01 3.57
C ILE A 178 5.84 -4.98 3.30
N ASP A 179 6.32 -4.29 4.35
CA ASP A 179 7.37 -3.29 4.22
C ASP A 179 8.66 -3.88 3.66
N GLY A 180 9.07 -5.05 4.15
CA GLY A 180 10.24 -5.78 3.64
C GLY A 180 10.09 -6.17 2.17
N ALA A 181 8.94 -6.68 1.78
CA ALA A 181 8.64 -7.05 0.39
C ALA A 181 8.66 -5.84 -0.55
N ILE A 182 8.11 -4.69 -0.12
CA ILE A 182 8.15 -3.42 -0.88
C ILE A 182 9.59 -3.00 -1.14
N ILE A 183 10.45 -2.99 -0.11
CA ILE A 183 11.85 -2.61 -0.25
C ILE A 183 12.59 -3.60 -1.14
N ALA A 184 12.40 -4.90 -0.94
CA ALA A 184 13.03 -5.92 -1.76
C ALA A 184 12.63 -5.79 -3.25
N ALA A 185 11.33 -5.65 -3.54
CA ALA A 185 10.83 -5.46 -4.91
C ALA A 185 11.38 -4.17 -5.56
N MET A 186 11.43 -3.08 -4.80
CA MET A 186 11.99 -1.80 -5.29
C MET A 186 13.47 -1.94 -5.68
N VAL A 187 14.26 -2.65 -4.86
CA VAL A 187 15.71 -2.81 -5.09
C VAL A 187 16.01 -3.81 -6.19
N THR A 188 15.32 -4.95 -6.21
CA THR A 188 15.61 -6.05 -7.15
C THR A 188 14.86 -5.92 -8.47
N ARG A 189 13.77 -5.13 -8.51
CA ARG A 189 12.78 -5.07 -9.61
C ARG A 189 12.18 -6.44 -9.94
N ASP A 190 12.06 -7.28 -8.93
CA ASP A 190 11.49 -8.62 -9.03
C ASP A 190 10.21 -8.72 -8.18
N CYS A 191 9.07 -8.91 -8.83
CA CYS A 191 7.79 -9.07 -8.14
C CYS A 191 7.69 -10.44 -7.42
N ALA A 192 8.54 -11.41 -7.74
CA ALA A 192 8.53 -12.74 -7.10
C ALA A 192 8.95 -12.69 -5.62
N VAL A 193 9.54 -11.60 -5.14
CA VAL A 193 9.81 -11.41 -3.70
C VAL A 193 8.54 -11.48 -2.85
N ALA A 194 7.38 -11.16 -3.44
CA ALA A 194 6.08 -11.29 -2.79
C ALA A 194 5.73 -12.76 -2.46
N ASP A 195 6.19 -13.72 -3.26
CA ASP A 195 5.94 -15.15 -3.03
C ASP A 195 6.66 -15.64 -1.76
N ALA A 196 7.89 -15.16 -1.53
CA ALA A 196 8.64 -15.46 -0.30
C ALA A 196 7.95 -14.86 0.94
N ALA A 197 7.45 -13.63 0.83
CA ALA A 197 6.69 -12.99 1.90
C ALA A 197 5.34 -13.68 2.15
N GLU A 198 4.67 -14.19 1.11
CA GLU A 198 3.46 -15.00 1.22
C GLU A 198 3.69 -16.27 2.03
N ILE A 199 4.75 -17.03 1.73
CA ILE A 199 5.11 -18.26 2.46
C ILE A 199 5.32 -17.96 3.95
N ALA A 200 6.05 -16.90 4.27
CA ALA A 200 6.27 -16.46 5.65
C ALA A 200 4.96 -16.05 6.34
N ALA A 201 4.11 -15.28 5.66
CA ALA A 201 2.82 -14.86 6.18
C ALA A 201 1.88 -16.04 6.44
N ARG A 202 1.81 -17.02 5.54
CA ARG A 202 1.02 -18.25 5.74
C ARG A 202 1.47 -19.01 6.99
N THR A 203 2.78 -19.11 7.20
CA THR A 203 3.33 -19.73 8.42
C THR A 203 2.88 -19.00 9.69
N LEU A 204 2.92 -17.65 9.69
CA LEU A 204 2.40 -16.85 10.79
C LEU A 204 0.91 -17.08 11.01
N LEU A 205 0.11 -16.98 9.95
CA LEU A 205 -1.34 -17.19 10.00
C LEU A 205 -1.69 -18.57 10.56
N ASP A 206 -1.01 -19.64 10.11
CA ASP A 206 -1.25 -21.00 10.58
C ASP A 206 -0.92 -21.19 12.06
N ASN A 207 0.09 -20.50 12.56
CA ASN A 207 0.46 -20.57 13.97
C ASN A 207 -0.45 -19.75 14.88
N HIS A 208 -0.92 -18.60 14.42
CA HIS A 208 -1.75 -17.69 15.23
C HIS A 208 -3.24 -18.01 15.21
N THR A 209 -3.75 -18.68 14.17
CA THR A 209 -5.18 -18.98 14.02
C THR A 209 -5.55 -20.44 14.32
N ARG A 210 -4.60 -21.27 14.76
CA ARG A 210 -4.91 -22.63 15.23
C ARG A 210 -5.68 -22.57 16.53
N PRO A 211 -6.77 -23.35 16.70
CA PRO A 211 -7.41 -23.46 18.00
C PRO A 211 -6.39 -23.96 19.04
N VAL A 212 -6.23 -23.22 20.12
CA VAL A 212 -5.36 -23.61 21.23
C VAL A 212 -5.84 -25.01 21.69
N ARG A 213 -5.03 -26.04 21.46
CA ARG A 213 -5.29 -27.38 22.00
C ARG A 213 -5.40 -27.23 23.50
N LYS A 214 -6.62 -27.31 24.05
CA LYS A 214 -6.81 -27.40 25.50
C LYS A 214 -5.95 -28.55 26.01
N LYS A 215 -4.96 -28.24 26.85
CA LYS A 215 -4.13 -29.27 27.51
C LYS A 215 -5.11 -30.28 28.13
N ALA A 216 -4.99 -31.53 27.69
CA ALA A 216 -5.78 -32.61 28.26
C ALA A 216 -5.57 -32.58 29.80
N LYS A 217 -6.68 -32.55 30.57
CA LYS A 217 -6.67 -32.65 32.01
C LYS A 217 -5.92 -33.95 32.36
N PRO A 218 -4.89 -33.94 33.24
CA PRO A 218 -4.27 -35.18 33.64
C PRO A 218 -5.34 -36.11 34.24
N LEU A 219 -5.33 -37.36 33.73
CA LEU A 219 -6.18 -38.41 34.32
C LEU A 219 -5.73 -38.58 35.78
N MET A 220 -6.60 -38.22 36.71
CA MET A 220 -6.40 -38.61 38.11
C MET A 220 -6.57 -40.12 38.17
N THR A 221 -5.46 -40.83 38.28
CA THR A 221 -5.46 -42.25 38.68
C THR A 221 -5.87 -42.34 40.15
N ALA A 222 -6.96 -43.03 40.41
CA ALA A 222 -7.41 -43.43 41.73
C ALA A 222 -6.49 -44.51 42.30
#